data_168a1181abc1a13f6e9dcec3d786d009
#
_entry.id   168a1181abc1a13f6e9dcec3d786d009
#
_cell.length_a   1.000
_cell.length_b   1.000
_cell.length_c   1.000
_cell.angle_alpha   90.00
_cell.angle_beta   90.00
_cell.angle_gamma   90.00
#
_symmetry.space_group_name_H-M   'P 1'
#
loop_
_entity.id
_entity.type
_entity.pdbx_description
1 polymer ?
#
loop_
_entity_poly.entity_id
_entity_poly.type
_entity_poly.pdbx_seq_one_letter_code
_entity_poly.pdbx_strand_id
1 'polypeptide(L)'
;TSEEGLPIKRSIQRPIADAYLYNNVVNVSFNGDIAVVNVTITNESTGETVYSETHSSPAALNIDLNGESTGNYLIEIETEDTLLTGSFSL
;
A
#
# COMPACT_ATOMS: atom_id res chain seq x y z
N THR A 1 -16.07 -8.48 -2.36
CA THR A 1 -14.82 -8.98 -2.77
C THR A 1 -14.48 -8.50 -4.16
N SER A 2 -13.33 -8.00 -4.27
CA SER A 2 -12.89 -7.43 -5.51
C SER A 2 -12.34 -8.48 -6.45
N GLU A 3 -12.71 -8.38 -7.70
CA GLU A 3 -12.15 -9.26 -8.72
C GLU A 3 -11.27 -8.53 -9.69
N GLU A 4 -11.19 -7.23 -9.59
CA GLU A 4 -10.40 -6.49 -10.55
C GLU A 4 -8.95 -6.44 -10.22
N GLY A 5 -8.58 -6.72 -9.03
CA GLY A 5 -7.19 -6.73 -8.64
C GLY A 5 -7.06 -7.64 -7.47
N LEU A 6 -5.83 -7.91 -7.10
CA LEU A 6 -5.60 -8.76 -5.94
C LEU A 6 -5.64 -7.89 -4.70
N PRO A 7 -6.53 -8.20 -3.77
CA PRO A 7 -6.53 -7.43 -2.53
C PRO A 7 -5.25 -7.67 -1.77
N ILE A 8 -4.75 -6.63 -1.17
CA ILE A 8 -3.57 -6.73 -0.33
C ILE A 8 -4.03 -7.27 1.01
N LYS A 9 -3.38 -8.32 1.45
CA LYS A 9 -3.74 -8.92 2.72
C LYS A 9 -3.41 -7.97 3.85
N ARG A 10 -4.31 -7.95 4.81
CA ARG A 10 -4.12 -7.09 5.96
C ARG A 10 -4.76 -7.74 7.17
N SER A 11 -4.34 -7.31 8.32
CA SER A 11 -4.81 -7.88 9.57
C SER A 11 -5.75 -6.97 10.33
N ILE A 12 -6.10 -5.82 9.78
CA ILE A 12 -6.91 -4.84 10.49
C ILE A 12 -8.33 -4.92 9.99
N GLN A 13 -9.28 -4.98 10.90
CA GLN A 13 -10.67 -5.16 10.56
C GLN A 13 -11.37 -3.89 10.15
N ARG A 14 -10.92 -2.76 10.65
CA ARG A 14 -11.50 -1.47 10.30
C ARG A 14 -10.43 -0.62 9.65
N PRO A 15 -10.20 -0.86 8.38
CA PRO A 15 -9.09 -0.19 7.73
C PRO A 15 -9.39 1.29 7.53
N ILE A 16 -8.35 2.08 7.69
CA ILE A 16 -8.40 3.48 7.33
C ILE A 16 -8.13 3.65 5.85
N ALA A 17 -7.73 2.57 5.19
CA ALA A 17 -7.41 2.61 3.77
C ALA A 17 -7.64 1.25 3.16
N ASP A 18 -7.93 1.26 1.88
CA ASP A 18 -8.02 0.05 1.07
C ASP A 18 -6.94 0.12 0.00
N ALA A 19 -6.29 -1.00 -0.26
CA ALA A 19 -5.24 -1.05 -1.25
C ALA A 19 -5.40 -2.29 -2.10
N TYR A 20 -5.09 -2.16 -3.38
CA TYR A 20 -5.08 -3.30 -4.27
C TYR A 20 -4.11 -3.05 -5.41
N LEU A 21 -3.70 -4.12 -6.05
CA LEU A 21 -2.73 -4.10 -7.11
C LEU A 21 -3.42 -4.38 -8.44
N TYR A 22 -3.12 -3.56 -9.44
CA TYR A 22 -3.64 -3.75 -10.78
C TYR A 22 -2.62 -3.23 -11.78
N ASN A 23 -2.21 -4.06 -12.73
CA ASN A 23 -1.23 -3.70 -13.75
C ASN A 23 0.06 -3.14 -13.16
N ASN A 24 0.52 -3.75 -12.06
CA ASN A 24 1.72 -3.33 -11.36
C ASN A 24 1.62 -1.91 -10.79
N VAL A 25 0.39 -1.46 -10.57
CA VAL A 25 0.14 -0.18 -9.92
C VAL A 25 -0.62 -0.46 -8.64
N VAL A 26 -0.09 0.01 -7.53
CA VAL A 26 -0.76 -0.12 -6.24
C VAL A 26 -1.69 1.07 -6.08
N ASN A 27 -2.95 0.79 -5.90
CA ASN A 27 -3.97 1.81 -5.71
C ASN A 27 -4.39 1.82 -4.26
N VAL A 28 -4.25 2.96 -3.61
CA VAL A 28 -4.59 3.11 -2.19
C VAL A 28 -5.68 4.16 -2.08
N SER A 29 -6.77 3.80 -1.44
CA SER A 29 -7.88 4.71 -1.18
C SER A 29 -8.01 4.88 0.32
N PHE A 30 -8.11 6.11 0.78
CA PHE A 30 -8.18 6.40 2.20
C PHE A 30 -9.60 6.70 2.61
N ASN A 31 -9.99 6.17 3.76
CA ASN A 31 -11.32 6.34 4.31
C ASN A 31 -11.25 7.30 5.47
N GLY A 32 -12.04 8.38 5.40
CA GLY A 32 -12.08 9.35 6.47
C GLY A 32 -11.00 10.39 6.35
N ASP A 33 -10.89 11.20 7.37
CA ASP A 33 -9.97 12.32 7.39
C ASP A 33 -8.65 11.87 8.01
N ILE A 34 -7.62 11.84 7.18
CA ILE A 34 -6.29 11.46 7.64
C ILE A 34 -5.38 12.66 7.40
N ALA A 35 -4.77 13.14 8.48
CA ALA A 35 -3.94 14.33 8.37
C ALA A 35 -2.62 14.03 7.67
N VAL A 36 -1.94 12.98 8.09
CA VAL A 36 -0.63 12.62 7.55
C VAL A 36 -0.54 11.11 7.50
N VAL A 37 0.03 10.59 6.42
CA VAL A 37 0.25 9.16 6.28
C VAL A 37 1.60 8.92 5.64
N ASN A 38 2.29 7.89 6.12
CA ASN A 38 3.52 7.40 5.51
C ASN A 38 3.21 6.09 4.81
N VAL A 39 3.61 5.99 3.55
CA VAL A 39 3.42 4.77 2.77
C VAL A 39 4.79 4.27 2.35
N THR A 40 5.08 3.02 2.69
CA THR A 40 6.37 2.41 2.40
C THR A 40 6.14 1.06 1.74
N ILE A 41 6.86 0.79 0.66
CA ILE A 41 6.80 -0.49 -0.02
C ILE A 41 8.20 -1.06 -0.06
N THR A 42 8.33 -2.30 0.40
CA THR A 42 9.62 -2.97 0.53
C THR A 42 9.59 -4.28 -0.24
N ASN A 43 10.67 -4.54 -0.96
CA ASN A 43 10.87 -5.82 -1.63
C ASN A 43 11.26 -6.85 -0.57
N GLU A 44 10.40 -7.84 -0.36
CA GLU A 44 10.64 -8.81 0.70
C GLU A 44 11.81 -9.73 0.40
N SER A 45 12.15 -9.92 -0.88
CA SER A 45 13.24 -10.79 -1.24
C SER A 45 14.60 -10.16 -0.95
N THR A 46 14.70 -8.85 -1.11
CA THR A 46 15.99 -8.16 -0.95
C THR A 46 16.04 -7.27 0.27
N GLY A 47 14.88 -6.93 0.82
CA GLY A 47 14.81 -5.97 1.91
C GLY A 47 14.90 -4.53 1.46
N GLU A 48 14.89 -4.29 0.17
CA GLU A 48 15.06 -2.95 -0.36
C GLU A 48 13.74 -2.19 -0.36
N THR A 49 13.79 -0.95 0.10
CA THR A 49 12.62 -0.07 0.05
C THR A 49 12.54 0.52 -1.35
N VAL A 50 11.43 0.24 -2.04
CA VAL A 50 11.24 0.71 -3.41
C VAL A 50 10.35 1.93 -3.47
N TYR A 51 9.64 2.25 -2.40
CA TYR A 51 8.78 3.42 -2.34
C TYR A 51 8.65 3.84 -0.88
N SER A 52 8.80 5.12 -0.61
CA SER A 52 8.60 5.66 0.73
C SER A 52 8.25 7.13 0.61
N GLU A 53 7.01 7.47 0.95
CA GLU A 53 6.53 8.84 0.82
C GLU A 53 5.60 9.17 1.98
N THR A 54 5.59 10.44 2.31
CA THR A 54 4.68 10.99 3.30
C THR A 54 3.68 11.88 2.57
N HIS A 55 2.41 11.70 2.86
CA HIS A 55 1.33 12.43 2.21
C HIS A 55 0.49 13.13 3.25
N SER A 56 0.05 14.33 2.91
CA SER A 56 -0.83 15.13 3.77
C SER A 56 -2.23 15.12 3.20
N SER A 57 -3.19 14.83 4.05
CA SER A 57 -4.61 14.81 3.68
C SER A 57 -4.87 14.02 2.41
N PRO A 58 -4.37 12.79 2.32
CA PRO A 58 -4.50 12.03 1.09
C PRO A 58 -5.93 11.54 0.89
N ALA A 59 -6.39 11.50 -0.36
CA ALA A 59 -7.65 10.86 -0.71
C ALA A 59 -7.38 9.52 -1.36
N ALA A 60 -6.44 9.49 -2.29
CA ALA A 60 -6.07 8.27 -2.99
C ALA A 60 -4.67 8.42 -3.53
N LEU A 61 -3.99 7.30 -3.68
CA LEU A 61 -2.64 7.26 -4.21
C LEU A 61 -2.55 6.19 -5.27
N ASN A 62 -1.77 6.45 -6.30
CA ASN A 62 -1.42 5.44 -7.29
C ASN A 62 0.09 5.33 -7.33
N ILE A 63 0.60 4.15 -7.03
CA ILE A 63 2.03 3.92 -6.95
C ILE A 63 2.41 2.99 -8.07
N ASP A 64 3.15 3.49 -9.04
CA ASP A 64 3.52 2.76 -10.23
C ASP A 64 4.77 1.93 -9.96
N LEU A 65 4.63 0.62 -10.02
CA LEU A 65 5.74 -0.29 -9.77
C LEU A 65 6.16 -1.02 -11.04
N ASN A 66 5.88 -0.46 -12.20
CA ASN A 66 6.17 -1.13 -13.45
C ASN A 66 7.66 -1.34 -13.70
N GLY A 67 8.51 -0.56 -13.09
CA GLY A 67 9.93 -0.74 -13.24
C GLY A 67 10.56 -1.70 -12.26
N GLU A 68 9.77 -2.26 -11.36
CA GLU A 68 10.31 -3.11 -10.31
C GLU A 68 10.34 -4.58 -10.73
N SER A 69 11.22 -5.34 -10.12
CA SER A 69 11.34 -6.75 -10.43
C SER A 69 10.14 -7.51 -9.88
N THR A 70 9.90 -8.68 -10.47
CA THR A 70 8.85 -9.55 -9.96
C THR A 70 9.26 -10.11 -8.61
N GLY A 71 8.27 -10.41 -7.77
CA GLY A 71 8.54 -10.98 -6.46
C GLY A 71 7.51 -10.52 -5.45
N ASN A 72 7.82 -10.75 -4.21
CA ASN A 72 6.92 -10.43 -3.10
C ASN A 72 7.28 -9.09 -2.49
N TYR A 73 6.26 -8.33 -2.18
CA TYR A 73 6.42 -6.99 -1.64
C TYR A 73 5.53 -6.79 -0.43
N LEU A 74 5.98 -5.92 0.45
CA LEU A 74 5.24 -5.55 1.64
C LEU A 74 4.91 -4.07 1.56
N ILE A 75 3.65 -3.73 1.81
CA ILE A 75 3.24 -2.33 1.90
C ILE A 75 2.87 -2.03 3.33
N GLU A 76 3.32 -0.88 3.81
CA GLU A 76 3.01 -0.39 5.14
C GLU A 76 2.41 0.99 5.02
N ILE A 77 1.27 1.19 5.66
CA ILE A 77 0.57 2.47 5.66
C ILE A 77 0.44 2.88 7.11
N GLU A 78 1.12 3.94 7.48
CA GLU A 78 1.22 4.35 8.87
C GLU A 78 0.66 5.74 9.07
N THR A 79 -0.21 5.88 10.05
CA THR A 79 -0.70 7.18 10.52
C THR A 79 -0.19 7.40 11.93
N GLU A 80 -0.70 8.46 12.59
CA GLU A 80 -0.26 8.78 13.94
C GLU A 80 -0.50 7.64 14.92
N ASP A 81 -1.59 6.90 14.74
CA ASP A 81 -1.99 5.91 15.72
C ASP A 81 -2.33 4.56 15.11
N THR A 82 -2.07 4.36 13.83
CA THR A 82 -2.45 3.13 13.16
C THR A 82 -1.39 2.72 12.17
N LEU A 83 -1.12 1.42 12.12
CA LEU A 83 -0.23 0.86 11.11
C LEU A 83 -0.97 -0.28 10.41
N LEU A 84 -1.12 -0.15 9.10
CA LEU A 84 -1.66 -1.20 8.26
C LEU A 84 -0.53 -1.84 7.48
N THR A 85 -0.55 -3.16 7.39
CA THR A 85 0.45 -3.86 6.58
C THR A 85 -0.26 -4.83 5.67
N GLY A 86 0.34 -5.08 4.53
CA GLY A 86 -0.18 -6.04 3.59
C GLY A 86 0.94 -6.53 2.69
N SER A 87 0.72 -7.67 2.05
CA SER A 87 1.70 -8.21 1.13
C SER A 87 1.05 -8.47 -0.21
N PHE A 88 1.88 -8.38 -1.25
CA PHE A 88 1.41 -8.59 -2.60
C PHE A 88 2.58 -9.07 -3.44
N SER A 89 2.29 -9.54 -4.64
CA SER A 89 3.30 -10.03 -5.57
C SER A 89 3.19 -9.29 -6.89
N LEU A 90 4.35 -9.00 -7.45
CA LEU A 90 4.42 -8.47 -8.80
C LEU A 90 4.75 -9.56 -9.80
#